data_ec0b709b26bafbd969e79219aae1bd83
#
_entry.id   ec0b709b26bafbd969e79219aae1bd83
#
_cell.length_a   1.000
_cell.length_b   1.000
_cell.length_c   1.000
_cell.angle_alpha   90.00
_cell.angle_beta   90.00
_cell.angle_gamma   90.00
#
_symmetry.space_group_name_H-M   'P 1'
#
loop_
_entity.id
_entity.type
_entity.pdbx_description
1 polymer ?
#
loop_
_entity_poly.entity_id
_entity_poly.type
_entity_poly.pdbx_seq_one_letter_code
_entity_poly.pdbx_strand_id
1 'polypeptide(L)'
;MKNSFKAKFLASAIAALMMIVPLAACSKPDGGSTGTDTPPVAVASTAAPAATDPVDSDGYRLDNIPSTLDFGGETVTVLYWKDSFCDEFTAEAGSADITLDAIYRRNSVVAERLGIKYDWVGIKGNNSNRNNYISTAENSIKTDTRAYDILAGYSMCIANLSASGFLRDLNTVNH
;
A
#
# COMPACT_ATOMS: atom_id res chain seq x y z
N MET A 1 -42.16 -5.22 -34.06
CA MET A 1 -42.35 -4.85 -32.67
C MET A 1 -42.84 -6.02 -31.78
N LYS A 2 -42.32 -7.25 -31.92
CA LYS A 2 -42.80 -8.43 -31.16
C LYS A 2 -41.75 -9.09 -30.27
N ASN A 3 -40.46 -8.64 -30.27
CA ASN A 3 -39.40 -9.30 -29.52
C ASN A 3 -39.04 -8.60 -28.20
N SER A 4 -39.54 -7.41 -27.92
CA SER A 4 -39.26 -6.67 -26.68
C SER A 4 -40.02 -7.21 -25.46
N PHE A 5 -41.14 -7.90 -25.65
CA PHE A 5 -41.96 -8.37 -24.55
C PHE A 5 -41.41 -9.66 -23.89
N LYS A 6 -40.77 -10.52 -24.69
CA LYS A 6 -40.20 -11.78 -24.18
C LYS A 6 -38.90 -11.57 -23.38
N ALA A 7 -38.10 -10.55 -23.69
CA ALA A 7 -36.88 -10.24 -22.97
C ALA A 7 -37.11 -9.68 -21.55
N LYS A 8 -38.20 -8.96 -21.36
CA LYS A 8 -38.59 -8.40 -20.03
C LYS A 8 -39.10 -9.45 -19.06
N PHE A 9 -39.75 -10.49 -19.57
CA PHE A 9 -40.24 -11.60 -18.72
C PHE A 9 -39.12 -12.53 -18.28
N LEU A 10 -38.10 -12.72 -19.10
CA LEU A 10 -36.97 -13.57 -18.75
C LEU A 10 -36.09 -12.91 -17.68
N ALA A 11 -35.90 -11.59 -17.74
CA ALA A 11 -35.16 -10.84 -16.72
C ALA A 11 -35.82 -10.83 -15.34
N SER A 12 -37.15 -10.84 -15.29
CA SER A 12 -37.92 -10.86 -14.02
C SER A 12 -37.91 -12.25 -13.36
N ALA A 13 -37.79 -13.32 -14.12
CA ALA A 13 -37.78 -14.70 -13.57
C ALA A 13 -36.42 -15.05 -12.93
N ILE A 14 -35.34 -14.47 -13.40
CA ILE A 14 -33.98 -14.70 -12.85
C ILE A 14 -33.77 -13.93 -11.53
N ALA A 15 -34.40 -12.76 -11.38
CA ALA A 15 -34.31 -11.99 -10.14
C ALA A 15 -35.04 -12.63 -8.95
N ALA A 16 -36.04 -13.46 -9.19
CA ALA A 16 -36.80 -14.14 -8.15
C ALA A 16 -36.14 -15.41 -7.60
N LEU A 17 -35.12 -15.97 -8.27
CA LEU A 17 -34.47 -17.23 -7.89
C LEU A 17 -33.28 -17.05 -6.95
N MET A 18 -32.83 -15.81 -6.67
CA MET A 18 -31.67 -15.55 -5.81
C MET A 18 -32.01 -15.22 -4.34
N MET A 19 -33.27 -15.34 -3.92
CA MET A 19 -33.67 -15.02 -2.53
C MET A 19 -33.88 -16.24 -1.62
N ILE A 20 -33.42 -17.42 -2.00
CA ILE A 20 -33.51 -18.60 -1.11
C ILE A 20 -32.11 -19.09 -0.82
N VAL A 21 -31.39 -18.38 0.07
CA VAL A 21 -30.24 -18.91 0.78
C VAL A 21 -30.69 -19.14 2.22
N PRO A 22 -30.81 -20.40 2.68
CA PRO A 22 -31.10 -20.66 4.09
C PRO A 22 -29.90 -20.28 4.94
N LEU A 23 -30.12 -19.43 5.95
CA LEU A 23 -29.20 -19.24 7.05
C LEU A 23 -29.10 -20.58 7.79
N ALA A 24 -28.05 -21.36 7.55
CA ALA A 24 -27.68 -22.46 8.41
C ALA A 24 -26.98 -21.89 9.64
N ALA A 25 -27.76 -21.72 10.71
CA ALA A 25 -27.24 -21.44 12.03
C ALA A 25 -26.37 -22.60 12.50
N CYS A 26 -25.18 -22.32 12.99
CA CYS A 26 -24.37 -23.27 13.76
C CYS A 26 -25.12 -23.71 15.00
N SER A 27 -25.66 -24.91 15.00
CA SER A 27 -26.05 -25.62 16.21
C SER A 27 -24.98 -26.62 16.59
N LYS A 28 -24.50 -26.50 17.82
CA LYS A 28 -23.63 -27.42 18.54
C LYS A 28 -24.25 -28.80 18.61
N PRO A 29 -23.54 -29.88 18.40
CA PRO A 29 -23.97 -31.19 18.88
C PRO A 29 -23.38 -31.46 20.26
N ASP A 30 -24.26 -31.62 21.24
CA ASP A 30 -23.93 -32.27 22.49
C ASP A 30 -23.98 -33.80 22.32
N GLY A 31 -23.00 -34.45 22.90
CA GLY A 31 -23.21 -35.76 23.51
C GLY A 31 -22.54 -36.98 22.90
N GLY A 32 -21.60 -37.55 23.65
CA GLY A 32 -21.36 -39.01 23.61
C GLY A 32 -19.89 -39.46 23.59
N SER A 33 -19.30 -39.45 24.76
CA SER A 33 -18.34 -40.42 25.37
C SER A 33 -17.72 -41.51 24.50
N THR A 34 -16.38 -41.59 24.48
CA THR A 34 -15.56 -42.64 25.13
C THR A 34 -14.08 -42.36 24.97
N GLY A 35 -13.33 -42.52 26.02
CA GLY A 35 -12.01 -42.09 26.37
C GLY A 35 -10.85 -42.57 25.52
N THR A 36 -9.81 -41.78 25.58
CA THR A 36 -8.43 -42.21 25.80
C THR A 36 -7.65 -41.02 26.33
N ASP A 37 -7.03 -41.22 27.48
CA ASP A 37 -6.23 -40.24 28.20
C ASP A 37 -5.04 -39.72 27.36
N THR A 38 -5.04 -38.42 27.08
CA THR A 38 -3.83 -37.68 26.79
C THR A 38 -3.92 -36.38 27.58
N PRO A 39 -2.94 -36.02 28.41
CA PRO A 39 -3.02 -34.82 29.23
C PRO A 39 -3.06 -33.57 28.37
N PRO A 40 -3.88 -32.57 28.72
CA PRO A 40 -3.92 -31.31 27.99
C PRO A 40 -2.58 -30.57 28.22
N VAL A 41 -1.83 -30.41 27.15
CA VAL A 41 -0.76 -29.42 27.12
C VAL A 41 -1.44 -28.08 27.23
N ALA A 42 -1.41 -27.50 28.40
CA ALA A 42 -1.78 -26.10 28.62
C ALA A 42 -0.77 -25.20 27.89
N VAL A 43 -1.08 -24.80 26.67
CA VAL A 43 -0.47 -23.66 26.05
C VAL A 43 -1.03 -22.41 26.75
N ALA A 44 -0.37 -22.05 27.84
CA ALA A 44 -0.52 -20.72 28.39
C ALA A 44 0.03 -19.75 27.39
N SER A 45 -0.82 -19.30 26.47
CA SER A 45 -0.58 -18.11 25.67
C SER A 45 -0.81 -16.89 26.58
N THR A 46 0.18 -16.60 27.42
CA THR A 46 0.34 -15.27 27.98
C THR A 46 0.86 -14.38 26.84
N ALA A 47 -0.05 -13.96 25.97
CA ALA A 47 0.20 -12.76 25.17
C ALA A 47 0.34 -11.62 26.18
N ALA A 48 1.58 -11.17 26.40
CA ALA A 48 1.83 -9.90 27.05
C ALA A 48 0.99 -8.84 26.26
N PRO A 49 0.34 -7.89 26.96
CA PRO A 49 -0.34 -6.81 26.28
C PRO A 49 0.69 -6.18 25.33
N ALA A 50 0.35 -6.16 24.03
CA ALA A 50 1.19 -5.50 23.03
C ALA A 50 1.36 -4.06 23.54
N ALA A 51 2.61 -3.68 23.80
CA ALA A 51 2.92 -2.31 24.14
C ALA A 51 2.38 -1.45 23.00
N THR A 52 1.42 -0.60 23.29
CA THR A 52 0.90 0.36 22.31
C THR A 52 2.05 1.32 22.03
N ASP A 53 2.56 1.27 20.81
CA ASP A 53 3.61 2.19 20.38
C ASP A 53 3.14 3.63 20.64
N PRO A 54 4.02 4.50 21.14
CA PRO A 54 3.66 5.89 21.40
C PRO A 54 3.24 6.57 20.10
N VAL A 55 2.16 7.35 20.17
CA VAL A 55 1.64 8.14 19.05
C VAL A 55 1.73 9.62 19.38
N ASP A 56 1.79 10.46 18.36
CA ASP A 56 1.70 11.91 18.47
C ASP A 56 0.27 12.40 18.73
N SER A 57 0.08 13.72 18.82
CA SER A 57 -1.23 14.34 19.04
C SER A 57 -2.25 14.05 17.94
N ASP A 58 -1.79 13.72 16.74
CA ASP A 58 -2.61 13.44 15.57
C ASP A 58 -2.87 11.94 15.39
N GLY A 59 -2.33 11.11 16.30
CA GLY A 59 -2.51 9.66 16.32
C GLY A 59 -1.53 8.89 15.44
N TYR A 60 -0.51 9.52 14.91
CA TYR A 60 0.54 8.86 14.14
C TYR A 60 1.59 8.25 15.06
N ARG A 61 2.10 7.09 14.68
CA ARG A 61 3.19 6.42 15.40
C ARG A 61 4.43 7.30 15.39
N LEU A 62 5.04 7.46 16.56
CA LEU A 62 6.32 8.17 16.66
C LEU A 62 7.42 7.35 15.98
N ASP A 63 8.29 8.04 15.26
CA ASP A 63 9.48 7.45 14.65
C ASP A 63 10.70 7.54 15.55
N ASN A 64 11.78 6.84 15.19
CA ASN A 64 13.06 6.85 15.92
C ASN A 64 14.05 7.87 15.34
N ILE A 65 13.63 8.72 14.42
CA ILE A 65 14.49 9.71 13.77
C ILE A 65 14.74 10.86 14.75
N PRO A 66 16.00 11.27 15.00
CA PRO A 66 16.29 12.40 15.88
C PRO A 66 15.56 13.67 15.45
N SER A 67 14.91 14.34 16.38
CA SER A 67 14.18 15.59 16.11
C SER A 67 15.08 16.73 15.60
N THR A 68 16.39 16.60 15.80
CA THR A 68 17.40 17.56 15.35
C THR A 68 17.92 17.28 13.95
N LEU A 69 17.45 16.20 13.30
CA LEU A 69 17.86 15.88 11.94
C LEU A 69 17.25 16.87 10.96
N ASP A 70 18.12 17.60 10.28
CA ASP A 70 17.76 18.60 9.26
C ASP A 70 18.78 18.52 8.12
N PHE A 71 18.27 18.38 6.90
CA PHE A 71 19.08 18.30 5.68
C PHE A 71 19.28 19.66 5.01
N GLY A 72 18.91 20.78 5.65
CA GLY A 72 19.25 22.12 5.20
C GLY A 72 18.62 22.55 3.87
N GLY A 73 17.48 21.99 3.51
CA GLY A 73 16.78 22.27 2.26
C GLY A 73 17.30 21.49 1.06
N GLU A 74 17.99 20.38 1.30
CA GLU A 74 18.45 19.46 0.24
C GLU A 74 17.26 18.95 -0.59
N THR A 75 17.49 18.77 -1.89
CA THR A 75 16.46 18.27 -2.80
C THR A 75 16.53 16.77 -2.90
N VAL A 76 15.41 16.10 -2.67
CA VAL A 76 15.22 14.66 -2.85
C VAL A 76 14.41 14.44 -4.13
N THR A 77 15.05 13.89 -5.15
CA THR A 77 14.41 13.63 -6.44
C THR A 77 13.77 12.25 -6.45
N VAL A 78 12.46 12.21 -6.67
CA VAL A 78 11.67 10.99 -6.68
C VAL A 78 11.20 10.67 -8.09
N LEU A 79 11.70 9.58 -8.68
CA LEU A 79 11.13 9.04 -9.91
C LEU A 79 9.88 8.24 -9.56
N TYR A 80 8.70 8.73 -9.95
CA TYR A 80 7.47 8.02 -9.68
C TYR A 80 6.72 7.64 -10.95
N TRP A 81 5.94 6.55 -10.88
CA TRP A 81 5.07 6.18 -11.96
C TRP A 81 3.84 7.08 -11.95
N LYS A 82 3.64 7.80 -13.05
CA LYS A 82 2.50 8.67 -13.26
C LYS A 82 1.56 7.99 -14.25
N ASP A 83 0.39 7.61 -13.78
CA ASP A 83 -0.66 7.08 -14.63
C ASP A 83 -1.98 7.75 -14.30
N SER A 84 -2.95 7.70 -15.23
CA SER A 84 -4.25 8.37 -15.10
C SER A 84 -5.08 7.92 -13.88
N PHE A 85 -4.65 6.87 -13.20
CA PHE A 85 -5.34 6.27 -12.06
C PHE A 85 -4.52 6.21 -10.78
N CYS A 86 -3.33 6.81 -10.73
CA CYS A 86 -2.41 6.69 -9.60
C CYS A 86 -1.84 8.04 -9.18
N ASP A 87 -2.57 8.71 -8.30
CA ASP A 87 -2.10 9.91 -7.59
C ASP A 87 -1.64 9.58 -6.16
N GLU A 88 -1.00 8.40 -5.97
CA GLU A 88 -0.65 7.89 -4.64
C GLU A 88 0.65 8.49 -4.06
N PHE A 89 1.49 9.11 -4.89
CA PHE A 89 2.79 9.62 -4.47
C PHE A 89 2.81 11.11 -4.21
N THR A 90 2.18 11.90 -5.05
CA THR A 90 2.17 13.36 -4.94
C THR A 90 0.83 13.96 -5.30
N ALA A 91 0.49 15.07 -4.68
CA ALA A 91 -0.71 15.86 -4.96
C ALA A 91 -0.42 17.35 -4.76
N GLU A 92 -1.23 18.19 -5.40
CA GLU A 92 -1.15 19.64 -5.25
C GLU A 92 -1.91 20.11 -4.01
N ALA A 93 -1.48 21.26 -3.47
CA ALA A 93 -2.16 21.91 -2.34
C ALA A 93 -3.60 22.30 -2.70
N GLY A 94 -4.49 22.20 -1.72
CA GLY A 94 -5.85 22.72 -1.86
C GLY A 94 -6.79 21.86 -2.69
N SER A 95 -6.49 20.58 -2.85
CA SER A 95 -7.44 19.62 -3.44
C SER A 95 -8.68 19.50 -2.57
N ALA A 96 -9.87 19.48 -3.21
CA ALA A 96 -11.14 19.15 -2.55
C ALA A 96 -11.28 17.64 -2.28
N ASP A 97 -10.42 16.81 -2.85
CA ASP A 97 -10.36 15.38 -2.61
C ASP A 97 -9.59 15.10 -1.32
N ILE A 98 -10.23 14.42 -0.37
CA ILE A 98 -9.67 14.11 0.96
C ILE A 98 -8.39 13.26 0.82
N THR A 99 -8.35 12.36 -0.15
CA THR A 99 -7.18 11.48 -0.39
C THR A 99 -6.00 12.29 -0.89
N LEU A 100 -6.22 13.16 -1.88
CA LEU A 100 -5.17 14.01 -2.42
C LEU A 100 -4.66 15.03 -1.38
N ASP A 101 -5.55 15.60 -0.58
CA ASP A 101 -5.16 16.48 0.53
C ASP A 101 -4.30 15.72 1.57
N ALA A 102 -4.65 14.49 1.90
CA ALA A 102 -3.87 13.66 2.80
C ALA A 102 -2.47 13.33 2.24
N ILE A 103 -2.37 13.06 0.95
CA ILE A 103 -1.08 12.83 0.26
C ILE A 103 -0.22 14.09 0.31
N TYR A 104 -0.79 15.24 -0.01
CA TYR A 104 -0.09 16.51 0.07
C TYR A 104 0.42 16.79 1.48
N ARG A 105 -0.44 16.65 2.50
CA ARG A 105 -0.06 16.86 3.91
C ARG A 105 1.04 15.91 4.35
N ARG A 106 0.94 14.62 4.04
CA ARG A 106 1.98 13.62 4.34
C ARG A 106 3.33 14.07 3.82
N ASN A 107 3.40 14.46 2.54
CA ASN A 107 4.64 14.89 1.91
C ASN A 107 5.18 16.20 2.52
N SER A 108 4.29 17.14 2.82
CA SER A 108 4.66 18.43 3.44
C SER A 108 5.22 18.24 4.83
N VAL A 109 4.58 17.44 5.67
CA VAL A 109 5.03 17.14 7.04
C VAL A 109 6.42 16.50 7.04
N VAL A 110 6.67 15.54 6.15
CA VAL A 110 7.98 14.88 6.03
C VAL A 110 9.04 15.88 5.53
N ALA A 111 8.70 16.68 4.52
CA ALA A 111 9.62 17.66 3.98
C ALA A 111 10.01 18.72 5.02
N GLU A 112 9.04 19.26 5.76
CA GLU A 112 9.28 20.22 6.82
C GLU A 112 10.11 19.62 7.97
N ARG A 113 9.74 18.41 8.43
CA ARG A 113 10.42 17.73 9.53
C ARG A 113 11.89 17.43 9.23
N LEU A 114 12.20 17.05 8.00
CA LEU A 114 13.58 16.70 7.60
C LEU A 114 14.35 17.86 6.96
N GLY A 115 13.71 19.02 6.78
CA GLY A 115 14.34 20.15 6.09
C GLY A 115 14.72 19.83 4.65
N ILE A 116 13.87 19.09 3.91
CA ILE A 116 14.11 18.69 2.52
C ILE A 116 13.11 19.35 1.56
N LYS A 117 13.41 19.27 0.26
CA LYS A 117 12.49 19.60 -0.82
C LYS A 117 12.32 18.37 -1.71
N TYR A 118 11.09 18.08 -2.12
CA TYR A 118 10.84 17.04 -3.11
C TYR A 118 10.89 17.60 -4.52
N ASP A 119 11.59 16.89 -5.41
CA ASP A 119 11.48 17.03 -6.87
C ASP A 119 10.81 15.77 -7.42
N TRP A 120 9.57 15.92 -7.91
CA TRP A 120 8.74 14.82 -8.36
C TRP A 120 8.83 14.64 -9.86
N VAL A 121 9.54 13.61 -10.32
CA VAL A 121 9.69 13.26 -11.73
C VAL A 121 8.73 12.14 -12.09
N GLY A 122 7.60 12.49 -12.69
CA GLY A 122 6.56 11.53 -13.06
C GLY A 122 6.71 11.01 -14.48
N ILE A 123 6.83 9.69 -14.65
CA ILE A 123 6.82 9.02 -15.96
C ILE A 123 5.79 7.89 -15.98
N LYS A 124 5.34 7.51 -17.19
CA LYS A 124 4.43 6.37 -17.34
C LYS A 124 5.16 5.08 -16.95
N GLY A 125 4.59 4.31 -16.04
CA GLY A 125 5.21 3.10 -15.49
C GLY A 125 4.25 1.96 -15.21
N ASN A 126 3.01 2.02 -15.74
CA ASN A 126 2.04 0.94 -15.65
C ASN A 126 2.50 -0.32 -16.41
N ASN A 127 1.71 -1.37 -16.38
CA ASN A 127 2.05 -2.65 -17.00
C ASN A 127 2.49 -2.53 -18.48
N SER A 128 1.87 -1.64 -19.26
CA SER A 128 2.22 -1.42 -20.66
C SER A 128 3.51 -0.62 -20.84
N ASN A 129 3.87 0.23 -19.89
CA ASN A 129 5.02 1.12 -19.92
C ASN A 129 6.14 0.71 -18.95
N ARG A 130 6.01 -0.46 -18.30
CA ARG A 130 6.96 -0.93 -17.28
C ARG A 130 8.42 -0.92 -17.74
N ASN A 131 8.67 -1.33 -18.98
CA ASN A 131 10.03 -1.37 -19.52
C ASN A 131 10.63 0.03 -19.66
N ASN A 132 9.82 1.04 -19.98
CA ASN A 132 10.28 2.42 -20.01
C ASN A 132 10.67 2.92 -18.63
N TYR A 133 9.86 2.62 -17.60
CA TYR A 133 10.19 2.98 -16.22
C TYR A 133 11.47 2.29 -15.77
N ILE A 134 11.58 0.97 -15.96
CA ILE A 134 12.75 0.18 -15.58
C ILE A 134 14.01 0.72 -16.28
N SER A 135 13.97 0.91 -17.60
CA SER A 135 15.14 1.39 -18.34
C SER A 135 15.56 2.80 -17.96
N THR A 136 14.62 3.68 -17.62
CA THR A 136 14.91 5.03 -17.12
C THR A 136 15.67 4.98 -15.80
N ALA A 137 15.19 4.18 -14.85
CA ALA A 137 15.87 3.98 -13.57
C ALA A 137 17.25 3.32 -13.74
N GLU A 138 17.32 2.23 -14.50
CA GLU A 138 18.59 1.53 -14.79
C GLU A 138 19.62 2.43 -15.45
N ASN A 139 19.24 3.23 -16.43
CA ASN A 139 20.15 4.11 -17.12
C ASN A 139 20.75 5.16 -16.17
N SER A 140 19.93 5.73 -15.30
CA SER A 140 20.41 6.67 -14.27
C SER A 140 21.46 6.01 -13.36
N ILE A 141 21.22 4.78 -12.94
CA ILE A 141 22.14 4.06 -12.06
C ILE A 141 23.40 3.62 -12.80
N LYS A 142 23.26 3.03 -13.99
CA LYS A 142 24.40 2.52 -14.80
C LYS A 142 25.34 3.63 -15.27
N THR A 143 24.81 4.82 -15.53
CA THR A 143 25.61 5.98 -15.96
C THR A 143 26.13 6.82 -14.79
N ASP A 144 25.85 6.40 -13.55
CA ASP A 144 26.18 7.12 -12.30
C ASP A 144 25.74 8.60 -12.29
N THR A 145 24.67 8.89 -13.01
CA THR A 145 24.12 10.25 -13.04
C THR A 145 23.42 10.63 -11.76
N ARG A 146 23.01 9.63 -10.95
CA ARG A 146 22.27 9.82 -9.69
C ARG A 146 21.10 10.78 -9.83
N ALA A 147 20.38 10.66 -10.94
CA ALA A 147 19.28 11.57 -11.24
C ALA A 147 18.10 11.41 -10.28
N TYR A 148 18.02 10.29 -9.57
CA TYR A 148 16.93 9.96 -8.66
C TYR A 148 17.46 9.37 -7.35
N ASP A 149 16.92 9.85 -6.24
CA ASP A 149 17.22 9.35 -4.90
C ASP A 149 16.27 8.23 -4.50
N ILE A 150 15.00 8.35 -4.92
CA ILE A 150 13.94 7.41 -4.60
C ILE A 150 13.24 6.95 -5.88
N LEU A 151 12.97 5.65 -5.96
CA LEU A 151 12.18 5.05 -7.02
C LEU A 151 10.82 4.59 -6.47
N ALA A 152 9.75 5.29 -6.83
CA ALA A 152 8.38 5.02 -6.42
C ALA A 152 7.58 4.51 -7.63
N GLY A 153 7.64 3.21 -7.87
CA GLY A 153 7.11 2.61 -9.08
C GLY A 153 6.09 1.50 -8.84
N TYR A 154 5.49 1.07 -9.93
CA TYR A 154 4.65 -0.12 -9.94
C TYR A 154 5.43 -1.32 -9.40
N SER A 155 4.82 -2.12 -8.53
CA SER A 155 5.48 -3.20 -7.79
C SER A 155 6.32 -4.13 -8.68
N MET A 156 5.86 -4.46 -9.88
CA MET A 156 6.63 -5.28 -10.83
C MET A 156 7.90 -4.58 -11.34
N CYS A 157 7.89 -3.25 -11.48
CA CYS A 157 9.08 -2.50 -11.87
C CYS A 157 10.12 -2.53 -10.77
N ILE A 158 9.69 -2.26 -9.53
CA ILE A 158 10.57 -2.24 -8.36
C ILE A 158 11.12 -3.63 -8.07
N ALA A 159 10.30 -4.69 -8.16
CA ALA A 159 10.76 -6.06 -8.00
C ALA A 159 11.82 -6.46 -9.04
N ASN A 160 11.66 -6.03 -10.29
CA ASN A 160 12.63 -6.28 -11.36
C ASN A 160 13.97 -5.58 -11.07
N LEU A 161 13.93 -4.29 -10.72
CA LEU A 161 15.12 -3.51 -10.37
C LEU A 161 15.83 -4.09 -9.13
N SER A 162 15.08 -4.56 -8.14
CA SER A 162 15.60 -5.23 -6.96
C SER A 162 16.29 -6.54 -7.32
N ALA A 163 15.65 -7.39 -8.11
CA ALA A 163 16.22 -8.66 -8.55
C ALA A 163 17.49 -8.47 -9.38
N SER A 164 17.60 -7.36 -10.09
CA SER A 164 18.81 -6.98 -10.86
C SER A 164 19.90 -6.32 -10.02
N GLY A 165 19.71 -6.15 -8.71
CA GLY A 165 20.70 -5.58 -7.80
C GLY A 165 20.88 -4.07 -7.90
N PHE A 166 19.94 -3.36 -8.50
CA PHE A 166 19.99 -1.89 -8.64
C PHE A 166 19.52 -1.12 -7.41
N LEU A 167 18.86 -1.79 -6.46
CA LEU A 167 18.33 -1.14 -5.26
C LEU A 167 19.16 -1.44 -4.03
N ARG A 168 19.20 -0.49 -3.10
CA ARG A 168 19.85 -0.67 -1.81
C ARG A 168 18.97 -1.50 -0.87
N ASP A 169 19.56 -2.49 -0.21
CA ASP A 169 18.88 -3.23 0.85
C ASP A 169 18.76 -2.35 2.12
N LEU A 170 17.52 -1.98 2.46
CA LEU A 170 17.24 -1.15 3.62
C LEU A 170 17.51 -1.85 4.95
N ASN A 171 17.54 -3.19 4.99
CA ASN A 171 17.92 -3.92 6.21
C ASN A 171 19.40 -3.70 6.61
N THR A 172 20.21 -3.20 5.70
CA THR A 172 21.61 -2.87 5.96
C THR A 172 21.83 -1.44 6.44
N VAL A 173 20.79 -0.65 6.50
CA VAL A 173 20.81 0.75 6.96
C VAL A 173 20.40 0.79 8.43
N ASN A 174 21.23 1.42 9.27
CA ASN A 174 20.87 1.66 10.67
C ASN A 174 19.72 2.66 10.73
N HIS A 175 18.64 2.28 11.35
CA HIS A 175 17.46 3.09 11.59
C HIS A 175 16.90 2.87 13.00
#